data_5f67b164ff6d5972293045cf02cae1c6
#
_entry.id   5f67b164ff6d5972293045cf02cae1c6
#
_cell.length_a   1.000
_cell.length_b   1.000
_cell.length_c   1.000
_cell.angle_alpha   90.00
_cell.angle_beta   90.00
_cell.angle_gamma   90.00
#
_symmetry.space_group_name_H-M   'P 1'
#
loop_
_entity.id
_entity.type
_entity.pdbx_description
1 polymer ?
#
loop_
_entity_poly.entity_id
_entity_poly.type
_entity_poly.pdbx_seq_one_letter_code
_entity_poly.pdbx_strand_id
1 'polypeptide(L)'
;MRLIFVMAFFAMNLPSVAFCEPDGRLSRCEPFRASVTQILRENGVSDRFYYLMVAESGCRALDVRSRKGAVGFWQMMPATGKAHGCEDLEDLECATRAAASYLLDLSARFRGDDIIAAYNQGGHNLAKHGMTAEARGLIQTVRKLEKQDKERQNVSSDRR
;
A
#
# COMPACT_ATOMS: atom_id res chain seq x y z
N MET A 1 61.03 -8.87 32.43
CA MET A 1 60.19 -9.74 31.55
C MET A 1 58.77 -9.25 31.65
N ARG A 2 58.29 -8.40 30.69
CA ARG A 2 56.94 -7.81 30.69
C ARG A 2 56.08 -8.63 29.72
N LEU A 3 55.07 -9.32 30.26
CA LEU A 3 54.05 -10.01 29.45
C LEU A 3 53.09 -8.96 28.89
N ILE A 4 53.02 -8.86 27.56
CA ILE A 4 52.00 -8.07 26.85
C ILE A 4 50.84 -8.99 26.59
N PHE A 5 49.69 -8.72 27.25
CA PHE A 5 48.43 -9.40 26.99
C PHE A 5 47.80 -8.75 25.75
N VAL A 6 47.83 -9.43 24.63
CA VAL A 6 47.11 -9.03 23.44
C VAL A 6 45.68 -9.53 23.57
N MET A 7 44.73 -8.63 23.89
CA MET A 7 43.32 -8.91 23.81
C MET A 7 42.91 -8.89 22.34
N ALA A 8 42.65 -10.08 21.76
CA ALA A 8 42.03 -10.20 20.47
C ALA A 8 40.54 -9.87 20.60
N PHE A 9 40.15 -8.71 20.08
CA PHE A 9 38.74 -8.38 19.86
C PHE A 9 38.20 -9.27 18.73
N PHE A 10 37.46 -10.33 19.09
CA PHE A 10 36.67 -11.11 18.18
C PHE A 10 35.44 -10.28 17.84
N ALA A 11 35.48 -9.54 16.73
CA ALA A 11 34.30 -8.92 16.15
C ALA A 11 33.40 -10.07 15.65
N MET A 12 32.39 -10.43 16.44
CA MET A 12 31.29 -11.27 15.98
C MET A 12 30.58 -10.54 14.86
N ASN A 13 30.91 -10.88 13.61
CA ASN A 13 30.08 -10.59 12.45
C ASN A 13 28.79 -11.39 12.61
N LEU A 14 27.80 -10.80 13.28
CA LEU A 14 26.43 -11.31 13.20
C LEU A 14 25.98 -11.14 11.75
N PRO A 15 25.53 -12.20 11.07
CA PRO A 15 24.98 -12.05 9.74
C PRO A 15 23.79 -11.07 9.84
N SER A 16 23.83 -10.01 9.04
CA SER A 16 22.65 -9.16 8.84
C SER A 16 21.55 -10.08 8.32
N VAL A 17 20.59 -10.38 9.16
CA VAL A 17 19.37 -11.07 8.72
C VAL A 17 18.71 -10.14 7.73
N ALA A 18 18.98 -10.34 6.45
CA ALA A 18 18.25 -9.70 5.37
C ALA A 18 16.81 -10.16 5.53
N PHE A 19 15.94 -9.25 5.98
CA PHE A 19 14.51 -9.50 6.06
C PHE A 19 14.03 -9.67 4.62
N CYS A 20 14.00 -10.92 4.15
CA CYS A 20 13.51 -11.25 2.81
C CYS A 20 12.02 -10.97 2.79
N GLU A 21 11.63 -9.84 2.20
CA GLU A 21 10.22 -9.51 1.98
C GLU A 21 9.66 -10.49 0.95
N PRO A 22 8.64 -11.31 1.31
CA PRO A 22 8.21 -12.42 0.46
C PRO A 22 7.69 -12.00 -0.91
N ASP A 23 7.24 -10.76 -1.11
CA ASP A 23 6.67 -10.29 -2.38
C ASP A 23 7.22 -8.96 -2.93
N GLY A 24 8.04 -8.24 -2.18
CA GLY A 24 8.73 -7.02 -2.59
C GLY A 24 7.85 -5.81 -2.90
N ARG A 25 6.55 -5.86 -2.63
CA ARG A 25 5.61 -4.75 -2.94
C ARG A 25 5.92 -3.50 -2.14
N LEU A 26 6.10 -3.64 -0.82
CA LEU A 26 6.40 -2.52 0.07
C LEU A 26 7.68 -1.80 -0.36
N SER A 27 8.75 -2.56 -0.68
CA SER A 27 10.01 -1.99 -1.11
C SER A 27 9.90 -1.23 -2.43
N ARG A 28 9.14 -1.75 -3.40
CA ARG A 28 8.91 -1.05 -4.67
C ARG A 28 8.08 0.21 -4.51
N CYS A 29 7.12 0.21 -3.60
CA CYS A 29 6.24 1.35 -3.37
C CYS A 29 6.81 2.40 -2.43
N GLU A 30 7.89 2.09 -1.69
CA GLU A 30 8.48 2.98 -0.69
C GLU A 30 8.84 4.37 -1.24
N PRO A 31 9.40 4.54 -2.47
CA PRO A 31 9.68 5.85 -3.03
C PRO A 31 8.45 6.76 -3.18
N PHE A 32 7.26 6.19 -3.27
CA PHE A 32 6.00 6.91 -3.47
C PHE A 32 5.24 7.18 -2.17
N ARG A 33 5.64 6.53 -1.05
CA ARG A 33 4.93 6.58 0.23
C ARG A 33 4.66 8.00 0.71
N ALA A 34 5.71 8.83 0.78
CA ALA A 34 5.60 10.18 1.33
C ALA A 34 4.57 11.02 0.56
N SER A 35 4.68 11.04 -0.77
CA SER A 35 3.75 11.79 -1.62
C SER A 35 2.31 11.26 -1.50
N VAL A 36 2.11 9.95 -1.61
CA VAL A 36 0.78 9.33 -1.54
C VAL A 36 0.12 9.58 -0.18
N THR A 37 0.83 9.35 0.92
CA THR A 37 0.27 9.54 2.26
C THR A 37 -0.01 11.00 2.57
N GLN A 38 0.80 11.93 2.05
CA GLN A 38 0.55 13.36 2.15
C GLN A 38 -0.76 13.73 1.43
N ILE A 39 -0.94 13.31 0.18
CA ILE A 39 -2.15 13.60 -0.61
C ILE A 39 -3.39 13.00 0.07
N LEU A 40 -3.32 11.77 0.57
CA LEU A 40 -4.43 11.16 1.30
C LEU A 40 -4.84 12.01 2.52
N ARG A 41 -3.88 12.42 3.36
CA ARG A 41 -4.13 13.25 4.55
C ARG A 41 -4.69 14.63 4.20
N GLU A 42 -4.13 15.28 3.18
CA GLU A 42 -4.62 16.59 2.68
C GLU A 42 -6.08 16.52 2.23
N ASN A 43 -6.53 15.36 1.75
CA ASN A 43 -7.90 15.11 1.35
C ASN A 43 -8.77 14.47 2.45
N GLY A 44 -8.32 14.43 3.71
CA GLY A 44 -9.08 13.90 4.83
C GLY A 44 -9.24 12.38 4.84
N VAL A 45 -8.40 11.66 4.10
CA VAL A 45 -8.40 10.20 3.98
C VAL A 45 -7.25 9.62 4.82
N SER A 46 -7.53 8.51 5.51
CA SER A 46 -6.49 7.82 6.28
C SER A 46 -5.35 7.35 5.38
N ASP A 47 -4.12 7.61 5.79
CA ASP A 47 -2.89 7.12 5.12
C ASP A 47 -2.77 5.59 5.12
N ARG A 48 -3.57 4.88 5.92
CA ARG A 48 -3.75 3.42 5.84
C ARG A 48 -4.08 2.94 4.43
N PHE A 49 -4.79 3.74 3.63
CA PHE A 49 -5.13 3.38 2.25
C PHE A 49 -3.94 3.39 1.29
N TYR A 50 -2.75 3.86 1.72
CA TYR A 50 -1.51 3.57 1.02
C TYR A 50 -1.33 2.06 0.77
N TYR A 51 -1.65 1.20 1.75
CA TYR A 51 -1.54 -0.25 1.58
C TYR A 51 -2.56 -0.82 0.58
N LEU A 52 -3.68 -0.15 0.36
CA LEU A 52 -4.61 -0.49 -0.72
C LEU A 52 -3.94 -0.28 -2.08
N MET A 53 -3.31 0.88 -2.32
CA MET A 53 -2.55 1.15 -3.54
C MET A 53 -1.42 0.12 -3.74
N VAL A 54 -0.68 -0.20 -2.67
CA VAL A 54 0.37 -1.23 -2.71
C VAL A 54 -0.20 -2.60 -3.08
N ALA A 55 -1.38 -2.95 -2.56
CA ALA A 55 -2.04 -4.23 -2.84
C ALA A 55 -2.52 -4.31 -4.30
N GLU A 56 -3.03 -3.22 -4.86
CA GLU A 56 -3.58 -3.14 -6.20
C GLU A 56 -2.50 -3.27 -7.29
N SER A 57 -1.47 -2.45 -7.25
CA SER A 57 -0.45 -2.44 -8.32
C SER A 57 0.89 -3.07 -7.93
N GLY A 58 1.23 -3.06 -6.63
CA GLY A 58 2.58 -3.36 -6.15
C GLY A 58 3.63 -2.43 -6.73
N CYS A 59 3.21 -1.25 -7.21
CA CYS A 59 4.04 -0.25 -7.88
C CYS A 59 4.92 -0.83 -8.99
N ARG A 60 4.37 -1.79 -9.72
CA ARG A 60 4.98 -2.30 -10.96
C ARG A 60 4.80 -1.24 -12.05
N ALA A 61 5.23 -1.50 -13.29
CA ALA A 61 5.19 -0.52 -14.37
C ALA A 61 3.88 0.30 -14.43
N LEU A 62 3.99 1.60 -14.71
CA LEU A 62 2.89 2.57 -14.68
C LEU A 62 1.78 2.29 -15.71
N ASP A 63 2.12 1.60 -16.80
CA ASP A 63 1.24 1.25 -17.92
C ASP A 63 0.42 -0.03 -17.69
N VAL A 64 0.42 -0.58 -16.47
CA VAL A 64 -0.28 -1.83 -16.18
C VAL A 64 -1.79 -1.62 -16.22
N ARG A 65 -2.41 -2.20 -17.23
CA ARG A 65 -3.88 -2.34 -17.33
C ARG A 65 -4.29 -3.75 -16.91
N SER A 66 -5.28 -3.83 -16.03
CA SER A 66 -5.90 -5.13 -15.71
C SER A 66 -6.73 -5.65 -16.91
N ARG A 67 -7.04 -6.94 -16.90
CA ARG A 67 -7.96 -7.53 -17.90
C ARG A 67 -9.33 -6.86 -17.92
N LYS A 68 -9.75 -6.25 -16.81
CA LYS A 68 -11.01 -5.52 -16.68
C LYS A 68 -10.86 -4.03 -17.08
N GLY A 69 -9.67 -3.58 -17.46
CA GLY A 69 -9.40 -2.20 -17.88
C GLY A 69 -9.06 -1.23 -16.76
N ALA A 70 -8.80 -1.70 -15.54
CA ALA A 70 -8.29 -0.85 -14.45
C ALA A 70 -6.85 -0.41 -14.74
N VAL A 71 -6.48 0.82 -14.34
CA VAL A 71 -5.27 1.52 -14.75
C VAL A 71 -4.48 2.05 -13.56
N GLY A 72 -3.16 2.04 -13.68
CA GLY A 72 -2.20 2.77 -12.88
C GLY A 72 -2.00 2.23 -11.45
N PHE A 73 -1.40 3.04 -10.60
CA PHE A 73 -1.05 2.69 -9.21
C PHE A 73 -2.24 2.23 -8.37
N TRP A 74 -3.38 2.86 -8.56
CA TRP A 74 -4.60 2.60 -7.81
C TRP A 74 -5.52 1.57 -8.46
N GLN A 75 -5.15 1.04 -9.64
CA GLN A 75 -5.97 0.13 -10.44
C GLN A 75 -7.42 0.62 -10.54
N MET A 76 -7.58 1.91 -10.84
CA MET A 76 -8.88 2.55 -10.96
C MET A 76 -9.46 2.38 -12.37
N MET A 77 -10.76 2.21 -12.46
CA MET A 77 -11.45 2.23 -13.76
C MET A 77 -11.45 3.66 -14.33
N PRO A 78 -11.18 3.85 -15.65
CA PRO A 78 -11.15 5.19 -16.27
C PRO A 78 -12.40 6.03 -16.01
N ALA A 79 -13.58 5.40 -16.04
CA ALA A 79 -14.84 6.10 -15.75
C ALA A 79 -14.89 6.61 -14.30
N THR A 80 -14.35 5.84 -13.34
CA THR A 80 -14.26 6.26 -11.93
C THR A 80 -13.25 7.38 -11.77
N GLY A 81 -12.06 7.27 -12.41
CA GLY A 81 -11.05 8.34 -12.38
C GLY A 81 -11.61 9.67 -12.88
N LYS A 82 -12.27 9.64 -14.04
CA LYS A 82 -12.90 10.82 -14.62
C LYS A 82 -13.98 11.42 -13.71
N ALA A 83 -14.82 10.58 -13.10
CA ALA A 83 -15.85 11.02 -12.17
C ALA A 83 -15.26 11.69 -10.91
N HIS A 84 -14.02 11.36 -10.54
CA HIS A 84 -13.30 11.92 -9.40
C HIS A 84 -12.16 12.88 -9.82
N GLY A 85 -12.25 13.44 -11.03
CA GLY A 85 -11.40 14.57 -11.48
C GLY A 85 -10.03 14.19 -12.02
N CYS A 86 -9.81 12.91 -12.40
CA CYS A 86 -8.57 12.46 -13.03
C CYS A 86 -8.82 11.75 -14.36
N GLU A 87 -8.23 12.26 -15.44
CA GLU A 87 -8.26 11.66 -16.77
C GLU A 87 -7.01 10.80 -17.03
N ASP A 88 -5.87 11.16 -16.43
CA ASP A 88 -4.61 10.41 -16.53
C ASP A 88 -4.36 9.60 -15.24
N LEU A 89 -4.80 8.35 -15.24
CA LEU A 89 -4.61 7.44 -14.10
C LEU A 89 -3.19 6.85 -14.01
N GLU A 90 -2.32 7.12 -14.96
CA GLU A 90 -0.90 6.78 -14.93
C GLU A 90 -0.10 7.86 -14.17
N ASP A 91 -0.61 9.10 -14.12
CA ASP A 91 -0.08 10.13 -13.23
C ASP A 91 -0.41 9.84 -11.77
N LEU A 92 0.62 9.69 -10.95
CA LEU A 92 0.48 9.29 -9.53
C LEU A 92 -0.33 10.31 -8.72
N GLU A 93 -0.06 11.59 -8.90
CA GLU A 93 -0.71 12.64 -8.10
C GLU A 93 -2.19 12.75 -8.46
N CYS A 94 -2.49 12.82 -9.75
CA CYS A 94 -3.87 12.84 -10.26
C CYS A 94 -4.65 11.62 -9.78
N ALA A 95 -4.11 10.41 -9.98
CA ALA A 95 -4.73 9.17 -9.57
C ALA A 95 -4.92 9.07 -8.05
N THR A 96 -3.97 9.57 -7.24
CA THR A 96 -4.08 9.56 -5.78
C THR A 96 -5.15 10.52 -5.28
N ARG A 97 -5.28 11.72 -5.88
CA ARG A 97 -6.37 12.66 -5.56
C ARG A 97 -7.74 12.08 -5.93
N ALA A 98 -7.85 11.45 -7.09
CA ALA A 98 -9.09 10.78 -7.50
C ALA A 98 -9.42 9.60 -6.57
N ALA A 99 -8.44 8.80 -6.19
CA ALA A 99 -8.62 7.71 -5.24
C ALA A 99 -9.06 8.22 -3.86
N ALA A 100 -8.47 9.31 -3.37
CA ALA A 100 -8.88 9.94 -2.11
C ALA A 100 -10.33 10.42 -2.17
N SER A 101 -10.73 11.11 -3.24
CA SER A 101 -12.11 11.55 -3.46
C SER A 101 -13.08 10.36 -3.47
N TYR A 102 -12.75 9.29 -4.20
CA TYR A 102 -13.58 8.08 -4.25
C TYR A 102 -13.68 7.38 -2.90
N LEU A 103 -12.57 7.28 -2.16
CA LEU A 103 -12.54 6.69 -0.81
C LEU A 103 -13.39 7.49 0.19
N LEU A 104 -13.45 8.83 0.08
CA LEU A 104 -14.35 9.65 0.88
C LEU A 104 -15.81 9.33 0.58
N ASP A 105 -16.20 9.25 -0.69
CA ASP A 105 -17.57 8.89 -1.07
C ASP A 105 -17.95 7.50 -0.55
N LEU A 106 -17.04 6.54 -0.63
CA LEU A 106 -17.26 5.22 -0.05
C LEU A 106 -17.36 5.28 1.48
N SER A 107 -16.55 6.10 2.14
CA SER A 107 -16.53 6.25 3.60
C SER A 107 -17.83 6.91 4.14
N ALA A 108 -18.58 7.60 3.31
CA ALA A 108 -19.90 8.10 3.67
C ALA A 108 -20.91 6.96 3.89
N ARG A 109 -20.72 5.81 3.24
CA ARG A 109 -21.67 4.69 3.20
C ARG A 109 -21.17 3.42 3.88
N PHE A 110 -19.86 3.18 3.88
CA PHE A 110 -19.22 1.97 4.37
C PHE A 110 -18.24 2.26 5.51
N ARG A 111 -17.85 1.24 6.28
CA ARG A 111 -16.91 1.35 7.39
C ARG A 111 -15.85 0.25 7.34
N GLY A 112 -14.68 0.54 7.89
CA GLY A 112 -13.60 -0.44 8.03
C GLY A 112 -13.22 -1.10 6.70
N ASP A 113 -13.22 -2.42 6.68
CA ASP A 113 -12.83 -3.20 5.49
C ASP A 113 -13.88 -3.19 4.38
N ASP A 114 -15.14 -2.83 4.68
CA ASP A 114 -16.16 -2.69 3.64
C ASP A 114 -15.84 -1.55 2.68
N ILE A 115 -15.06 -0.54 3.09
CA ILE A 115 -14.55 0.50 2.19
C ILE A 115 -13.63 -0.12 1.13
N ILE A 116 -12.73 -1.02 1.53
CA ILE A 116 -11.83 -1.73 0.60
C ILE A 116 -12.62 -2.64 -0.34
N ALA A 117 -13.62 -3.36 0.20
CA ALA A 117 -14.49 -4.18 -0.61
C ALA A 117 -15.28 -3.36 -1.62
N ALA A 118 -15.84 -2.21 -1.19
CA ALA A 118 -16.58 -1.30 -2.05
C ALA A 118 -15.69 -0.66 -3.12
N TYR A 119 -14.44 -0.36 -2.80
CA TYR A 119 -13.44 0.10 -3.77
C TYR A 119 -13.21 -0.94 -4.88
N ASN A 120 -13.00 -2.20 -4.51
CA ASN A 120 -12.69 -3.29 -5.44
C ASN A 120 -13.88 -3.67 -6.33
N GLN A 121 -15.07 -3.89 -5.77
CA GLN A 121 -16.23 -4.44 -6.49
C GLN A 121 -17.33 -3.43 -6.81
N GLY A 122 -17.17 -2.18 -6.35
CA GLY A 122 -18.18 -1.12 -6.43
C GLY A 122 -19.19 -1.19 -5.27
N GLY A 123 -19.49 -0.02 -4.70
CA GLY A 123 -20.38 0.07 -3.53
C GLY A 123 -21.80 -0.46 -3.78
N HIS A 124 -22.33 -0.29 -4.99
CA HIS A 124 -23.65 -0.85 -5.37
C HIS A 124 -23.63 -2.39 -5.32
N ASN A 125 -22.59 -3.01 -5.90
CA ASN A 125 -22.47 -4.48 -5.92
C ASN A 125 -22.28 -5.03 -4.50
N LEU A 126 -21.47 -4.36 -3.67
CA LEU A 126 -21.29 -4.76 -2.28
C LEU A 126 -22.62 -4.73 -1.52
N ALA A 127 -23.38 -3.66 -1.64
CA ALA A 127 -24.67 -3.51 -0.95
C ALA A 127 -25.71 -4.54 -1.42
N LYS A 128 -25.71 -4.87 -2.73
CA LYS A 128 -26.69 -5.78 -3.31
C LYS A 128 -26.37 -7.26 -3.17
N HIS A 129 -25.09 -7.63 -3.26
CA HIS A 129 -24.66 -9.02 -3.40
C HIS A 129 -23.70 -9.48 -2.28
N GLY A 130 -23.36 -8.57 -1.35
CA GLY A 130 -22.35 -8.83 -0.33
C GLY A 130 -20.93 -8.87 -0.90
N MET A 131 -19.98 -9.23 -0.04
CA MET A 131 -18.55 -9.20 -0.35
C MET A 131 -18.12 -10.42 -1.19
N THR A 132 -17.45 -10.14 -2.32
CA THR A 132 -16.90 -11.17 -3.21
C THR A 132 -15.66 -11.86 -2.64
N ALA A 133 -15.26 -13.01 -3.20
CA ALA A 133 -14.01 -13.68 -2.84
C ALA A 133 -12.78 -12.81 -3.22
N GLU A 134 -12.84 -12.10 -4.35
CA GLU A 134 -11.80 -11.16 -4.81
C GLU A 134 -11.60 -10.03 -3.78
N ALA A 135 -12.68 -9.39 -3.35
CA ALA A 135 -12.62 -8.33 -2.34
C ALA A 135 -12.07 -8.82 -0.99
N ARG A 136 -12.46 -10.02 -0.54
CA ARG A 136 -11.88 -10.64 0.68
C ARG A 136 -10.37 -10.88 0.53
N GLY A 137 -9.92 -11.36 -0.62
CA GLY A 137 -8.50 -11.56 -0.91
C GLY A 137 -7.71 -10.26 -0.90
N LEU A 138 -8.27 -9.18 -1.45
CA LEU A 138 -7.67 -7.85 -1.40
C LEU A 138 -7.52 -7.34 0.04
N ILE A 139 -8.58 -7.44 0.85
CA ILE A 139 -8.55 -7.06 2.28
C ILE A 139 -7.46 -7.82 3.03
N GLN A 140 -7.35 -9.14 2.83
CA GLN A 140 -6.30 -9.95 3.46
C GLN A 140 -4.92 -9.47 3.04
N THR A 141 -4.73 -9.12 1.76
CA THR A 141 -3.48 -8.58 1.24
C THR A 141 -3.13 -7.24 1.89
N VAL A 142 -4.09 -6.31 1.97
CA VAL A 142 -3.91 -5.00 2.63
C VAL A 142 -3.50 -5.17 4.09
N ARG A 143 -4.20 -6.01 4.85
CA ARG A 143 -3.89 -6.29 6.26
C ARG A 143 -2.51 -6.91 6.45
N LYS A 144 -2.13 -7.83 5.55
CA LYS A 144 -0.80 -8.46 5.57
C LYS A 144 0.31 -7.43 5.33
N LEU A 145 0.15 -6.55 4.33
CA LEU A 145 1.11 -5.49 4.02
C LEU A 145 1.25 -4.50 5.18
N GLU A 146 0.15 -4.07 5.77
CA GLU A 146 0.15 -3.19 6.94
C GLU A 146 0.90 -3.81 8.14
N LYS A 147 0.66 -5.10 8.41
CA LYS A 147 1.36 -5.84 9.48
C LYS A 147 2.86 -5.95 9.20
N GLN A 148 3.24 -6.36 8.00
CA GLN A 148 4.65 -6.49 7.59
C GLN A 148 5.41 -5.17 7.71
N ASP A 149 4.78 -4.08 7.32
CA ASP A 149 5.41 -2.76 7.38
C ASP A 149 5.64 -2.30 8.84
N LYS A 150 4.67 -2.50 9.73
CA LYS A 150 4.82 -2.24 11.16
C LYS A 150 5.97 -3.04 11.78
N GLU A 151 6.09 -4.31 11.42
CA GLU A 151 7.19 -5.17 11.88
C GLU A 151 8.56 -4.66 11.39
N ARG A 152 8.65 -4.21 10.13
CA ARG A 152 9.88 -3.61 9.57
C ARG A 152 10.28 -2.34 10.31
N GLN A 153 9.32 -1.45 10.61
CA GLN A 153 9.57 -0.20 11.31
C GLN A 153 10.05 -0.45 12.75
N ASN A 154 9.47 -1.40 13.46
CA ASN A 154 9.89 -1.77 14.82
C ASN A 154 11.34 -2.28 14.86
N VAL A 155 11.71 -3.19 13.93
CA VAL A 155 13.09 -3.71 13.84
C VAL A 155 14.10 -2.60 13.51
N SER A 156 13.71 -1.59 12.73
CA SER A 156 14.60 -0.47 12.40
C SER A 156 14.76 0.52 13.56
N SER A 157 13.76 0.66 14.43
CA SER A 157 13.83 1.53 15.62
C SER A 157 14.70 0.94 16.75
N ASP A 158 14.68 -0.38 16.92
CA ASP A 158 15.48 -1.08 17.95
C ASP A 158 17.00 -1.10 17.66
N ARG A 159 17.39 -0.69 16.44
CA ARG A 159 18.81 -0.65 16.03
C ARG A 159 19.47 0.74 16.14
N ARG A 160 18.73 1.75 16.60
CA ARG A 160 19.24 3.11 16.81
C ARG A 160 19.49 3.38 18.28
#